data_1076ffda603aaf90d4b7bec5ef9b1a89
#
_entry.id   1076ffda603aaf90d4b7bec5ef9b1a89
#
_cell.length_a   1.000
_cell.length_b   1.000
_cell.length_c   1.000
_cell.angle_alpha   90.00
_cell.angle_beta   90.00
_cell.angle_gamma   90.00
#
_symmetry.space_group_name_H-M   'P 1'
#
loop_
_entity.id
_entity.type
_entity.pdbx_description
1 polymer ?
#
loop_
_entity_poly.entity_id
_entity_poly.type
_entity_poly.pdbx_seq_one_letter_code
_entity_poly.pdbx_strand_id
1 'polypeptide(L)'
;MKKNAFQLWKTAACLTAAVLIPLGLSALSPAAPERPVEETAPLEEQEIPVTEKSTYPYLEIHGDYRWLWGRGQFRADSLPAPNKVRRHDERVYLATRRLRLFPFVHFDERTSLRTQLEDLRNDKEPDANHHLYLGRLYVQHEQDRLKVEAGRFNYYLLDGNVIDKKVDGLRLRLGQRNDNLGSLTFFAGRTTGADDRHRQRGWSLLHSSQYGRLKSDAAYLDFHRIQSLPPSGPRFVGQSRAGTGFDWQRIAEWRLMYELTPKFTASLDLLHAWGRHDADGYDTTDSGFVAALTYGHLDEQQKGSYEAWIRYYDQPSASILYHTMDGDTTFFRRMGFCGWGARLDYIVQPGLSWAIEGFSLKNHHDTAWTRDFRETVIGTSLTAYF
;
A
#
# COMPACT_ATOMS: atom_id res chain seq x y z
N MET A 1 -31.00 19.15 7.20
CA MET A 1 -29.79 19.87 7.63
C MET A 1 -28.46 19.16 7.33
N LYS A 2 -28.42 17.95 6.73
CA LYS A 2 -27.18 17.22 6.40
C LYS A 2 -26.53 17.56 5.04
N LYS A 3 -27.22 18.27 4.14
CA LYS A 3 -26.70 18.59 2.78
C LYS A 3 -25.74 19.80 2.72
N ASN A 4 -25.76 20.70 3.69
CA ASN A 4 -24.99 21.95 3.61
C ASN A 4 -23.55 21.83 4.16
N ALA A 5 -23.27 20.87 5.05
CA ALA A 5 -21.90 20.63 5.53
C ALA A 5 -21.01 20.02 4.44
N PHE A 6 -21.59 19.23 3.55
CA PHE A 6 -20.88 18.53 2.46
C PHE A 6 -20.47 19.46 1.30
N GLN A 7 -21.23 20.53 1.08
CA GLN A 7 -20.88 21.51 0.04
C GLN A 7 -19.74 22.46 0.48
N LEU A 8 -19.64 22.79 1.75
CA LEU A 8 -18.53 23.58 2.29
C LEU A 8 -17.19 22.84 2.17
N TRP A 9 -17.22 21.52 2.25
CA TRP A 9 -16.02 20.69 2.12
C TRP A 9 -15.52 20.59 0.68
N LYS A 10 -16.41 20.59 -0.31
CA LYS A 10 -16.03 20.58 -1.74
C LYS A 10 -15.25 21.83 -2.16
N THR A 11 -15.54 22.98 -1.55
CA THR A 11 -14.85 24.24 -1.85
C THR A 11 -13.50 24.34 -1.11
N ALA A 12 -13.39 23.73 0.07
CA ALA A 12 -12.16 23.73 0.85
C ALA A 12 -11.07 22.81 0.25
N ALA A 13 -11.45 21.63 -0.27
CA ALA A 13 -10.50 20.68 -0.85
C ALA A 13 -9.87 21.17 -2.17
N CYS A 14 -10.60 21.97 -2.98
CA CYS A 14 -10.04 22.57 -4.20
C CYS A 14 -9.18 23.82 -3.97
N LEU A 15 -9.35 24.51 -2.85
CA LEU A 15 -8.61 25.73 -2.53
C LEU A 15 -7.34 25.50 -1.70
N THR A 16 -7.25 24.39 -0.96
CA THR A 16 -6.09 24.09 -0.11
C THR A 16 -4.88 23.56 -0.87
N ALA A 17 -5.04 23.07 -2.09
CA ALA A 17 -3.91 22.65 -2.93
C ALA A 17 -3.09 23.83 -3.50
N ALA A 18 -3.56 25.07 -3.38
CA ALA A 18 -2.93 26.23 -4.02
C ALA A 18 -2.31 27.26 -3.06
N VAL A 19 -2.55 27.21 -1.75
CA VAL A 19 -2.09 28.24 -0.83
C VAL A 19 -1.65 27.66 0.52
N LEU A 20 -0.43 27.17 0.60
CA LEU A 20 0.35 27.12 1.83
C LEU A 20 1.74 27.66 1.54
N ILE A 21 1.78 28.98 1.31
CA ILE A 21 2.99 29.81 1.47
C ILE A 21 3.17 30.06 2.97
N PRO A 22 4.40 29.98 3.50
CA PRO A 22 4.64 29.92 4.94
C PRO A 22 4.32 31.25 5.60
N LEU A 23 3.30 31.31 6.44
CA LEU A 23 3.18 32.32 7.45
C LEU A 23 4.09 31.95 8.62
N GLY A 24 5.12 32.78 8.83
CA GLY A 24 6.13 32.61 9.84
C GLY A 24 5.56 32.43 11.24
N LEU A 25 5.94 31.36 11.88
CA LEU A 25 5.92 31.18 13.32
C LEU A 25 7.38 31.02 13.77
N SER A 26 7.95 32.13 14.19
CA SER A 26 9.24 32.16 14.87
C SER A 26 9.07 31.64 16.30
N ALA A 27 10.11 30.94 16.75
CA ALA A 27 10.45 30.63 18.14
C ALA A 27 9.74 29.48 18.84
N LEU A 28 10.29 28.29 18.68
CA LEU A 28 10.45 27.35 19.78
C LEU A 28 11.87 26.73 19.71
N SER A 29 12.49 26.71 20.87
CA SER A 29 13.91 26.35 21.15
C SER A 29 14.34 25.00 20.52
N PRO A 30 15.62 24.83 20.14
CA PRO A 30 16.07 23.60 19.50
C PRO A 30 16.12 22.45 20.53
N ALA A 31 15.29 21.47 20.33
CA ALA A 31 15.44 20.15 20.94
C ALA A 31 16.64 19.42 20.29
N ALA A 32 17.31 18.59 21.09
CA ALA A 32 18.46 17.81 20.68
C ALA A 32 18.25 17.05 19.36
N PRO A 33 19.30 16.73 18.59
CA PRO A 33 19.17 16.04 17.33
C PRO A 33 18.63 14.62 17.55
N GLU A 34 17.34 14.45 17.35
CA GLU A 34 16.70 13.16 17.26
C GLU A 34 17.12 12.49 15.95
N ARG A 35 17.52 11.23 16.03
CA ARG A 35 17.78 10.41 14.83
C ARG A 35 16.54 10.45 13.94
N PRO A 36 16.70 10.52 12.61
CA PRO A 36 15.57 10.47 11.71
C PRO A 36 14.83 9.15 11.93
N VAL A 37 13.55 9.24 12.31
CA VAL A 37 12.65 8.09 12.26
C VAL A 37 12.36 7.86 10.78
N GLU A 38 13.02 6.87 10.22
CA GLU A 38 12.74 6.40 8.87
C GLU A 38 11.27 5.98 8.81
N GLU A 39 10.60 6.46 7.77
CA GLU A 39 9.31 5.94 7.34
C GLU A 39 9.44 4.42 7.32
N THR A 40 8.57 3.70 8.04
CA THR A 40 8.58 2.23 8.01
C THR A 40 8.19 1.79 6.60
N ALA A 41 9.16 1.90 5.69
CA ALA A 41 9.16 1.11 4.48
C ALA A 41 8.91 -0.35 4.88
N PRO A 42 8.20 -1.12 4.06
CA PRO A 42 8.13 -2.57 4.29
C PRO A 42 9.54 -3.04 4.66
N LEU A 43 9.68 -3.88 5.68
CA LEU A 43 10.93 -4.45 6.21
C LEU A 43 12.00 -4.80 5.15
N GLU A 44 11.61 -4.77 3.91
CA GLU A 44 12.36 -5.07 2.68
C GLU A 44 13.34 -3.97 2.24
N GLU A 45 13.25 -2.76 2.77
CA GLU A 45 14.07 -1.61 2.30
C GLU A 45 15.05 -1.08 3.35
N GLN A 46 15.13 -1.69 4.53
CA GLN A 46 16.10 -1.25 5.53
C GLN A 46 17.51 -1.65 5.10
N GLU A 47 18.38 -0.67 4.93
CA GLU A 47 19.79 -0.88 4.65
C GLU A 47 20.52 -1.25 5.95
N ILE A 48 21.16 -2.41 5.97
CA ILE A 48 22.07 -2.76 7.07
C ILE A 48 23.32 -1.90 6.88
N PRO A 49 23.77 -1.15 7.91
CA PRO A 49 24.94 -0.30 7.77
C PRO A 49 26.19 -1.14 7.48
N VAL A 50 26.77 -0.95 6.31
CA VAL A 50 28.03 -1.58 5.90
C VAL A 50 29.18 -0.91 6.65
N THR A 51 29.84 -1.61 7.56
CA THR A 51 30.87 -1.07 8.46
C THR A 51 32.29 -1.09 7.90
N GLU A 52 32.52 -1.67 6.70
CA GLU A 52 33.84 -1.71 6.07
C GLU A 52 33.84 -0.98 4.70
N LYS A 53 34.91 -0.25 4.40
CA LYS A 53 35.12 0.36 3.08
C LYS A 53 35.23 -0.75 2.03
N SER A 54 34.11 -1.11 1.43
CA SER A 54 34.06 -2.05 0.33
C SER A 54 34.67 -1.43 -0.92
N THR A 55 35.50 -2.21 -1.63
CA THR A 55 35.97 -1.83 -2.96
C THR A 55 34.87 -2.11 -3.97
N TYR A 56 34.44 -1.10 -4.69
CA TYR A 56 33.44 -1.25 -5.74
C TYR A 56 33.98 -1.89 -7.01
N PRO A 57 33.15 -2.63 -7.75
CA PRO A 57 31.79 -3.04 -7.40
C PRO A 57 31.76 -4.18 -6.38
N TYR A 58 30.72 -4.26 -5.55
CA TYR A 58 30.52 -5.41 -4.66
C TYR A 58 29.09 -5.91 -4.68
N LEU A 59 28.91 -7.19 -4.30
CA LEU A 59 27.61 -7.85 -4.19
C LEU A 59 27.24 -8.03 -2.74
N GLU A 60 26.03 -7.61 -2.40
CA GLU A 60 25.38 -7.82 -1.12
C GLU A 60 24.16 -8.73 -1.34
N ILE A 61 23.94 -9.72 -0.46
CA ILE A 61 22.80 -10.63 -0.58
C ILE A 61 22.10 -10.71 0.78
N HIS A 62 20.81 -10.37 0.77
CA HIS A 62 19.90 -10.56 1.89
C HIS A 62 18.80 -11.51 1.50
N GLY A 63 18.04 -11.98 2.47
CA GLY A 63 16.87 -12.79 2.19
C GLY A 63 15.91 -12.88 3.36
N ASP A 64 14.71 -13.32 3.06
CA ASP A 64 13.75 -13.71 4.06
C ASP A 64 13.02 -14.99 3.67
N TYR A 65 12.60 -15.73 4.70
CA TYR A 65 11.71 -16.86 4.57
C TYR A 65 10.52 -16.68 5.49
N ARG A 66 9.31 -16.62 4.93
CA ARG A 66 8.06 -16.40 5.66
C ARG A 66 7.13 -17.59 5.57
N TRP A 67 6.60 -18.03 6.71
CA TRP A 67 5.43 -18.88 6.83
C TRP A 67 4.24 -18.01 7.20
N LEU A 68 3.13 -18.20 6.51
CA LEU A 68 1.86 -17.56 6.79
C LEU A 68 0.77 -18.62 6.94
N TRP A 69 0.03 -18.52 8.04
CA TRP A 69 -1.18 -19.29 8.29
C TRP A 69 -2.34 -18.36 8.58
N GLY A 70 -3.50 -18.70 8.06
CA GLY A 70 -4.67 -17.88 8.31
C GLY A 70 -5.96 -18.60 7.93
N ARG A 71 -7.04 -18.01 8.34
CA ARG A 71 -8.39 -18.41 7.95
C ARG A 71 -9.23 -17.17 7.70
N GLY A 72 -10.10 -17.25 6.72
CA GLY A 72 -11.07 -16.23 6.41
C GLY A 72 -12.45 -16.81 6.24
N GLN A 73 -13.45 -15.96 6.38
CA GLN A 73 -14.83 -16.23 6.04
C GLN A 73 -15.35 -15.09 5.18
N PHE A 74 -15.86 -15.42 4.02
CA PHE A 74 -16.53 -14.49 3.12
C PHE A 74 -18.02 -14.78 3.13
N ARG A 75 -18.81 -13.70 3.13
CA ARG A 75 -20.25 -13.76 2.99
C ARG A 75 -20.70 -12.72 1.99
N ALA A 76 -21.52 -13.11 1.03
CA ALA A 76 -22.08 -12.20 0.06
C ALA A 76 -23.47 -12.65 -0.37
N ASP A 77 -24.34 -11.70 -0.62
CA ASP A 77 -25.60 -11.93 -1.30
C ASP A 77 -25.43 -11.52 -2.78
N SER A 78 -25.52 -12.50 -3.70
CA SER A 78 -25.48 -12.24 -5.13
C SER A 78 -26.90 -12.22 -5.71
N LEU A 79 -27.10 -11.35 -6.70
CA LEU A 79 -28.39 -11.17 -7.41
C LEU A 79 -28.27 -11.66 -8.86
N PRO A 80 -28.28 -12.99 -9.12
CA PRO A 80 -28.07 -13.54 -10.46
C PRO A 80 -29.22 -13.29 -11.43
N ALA A 81 -30.40 -12.95 -10.93
CA ALA A 81 -31.59 -12.61 -11.72
C ALA A 81 -32.53 -11.75 -10.88
N PRO A 82 -33.44 -10.97 -11.51
CA PRO A 82 -34.43 -10.19 -10.78
C PRO A 82 -35.17 -11.12 -9.79
N ASN A 83 -35.12 -10.74 -8.51
CA ASN A 83 -35.81 -11.40 -7.40
C ASN A 83 -35.23 -12.71 -6.87
N LYS A 84 -34.02 -13.13 -7.24
CA LYS A 84 -33.35 -14.29 -6.65
C LYS A 84 -32.07 -13.88 -5.95
N VAL A 85 -32.10 -13.89 -4.62
CA VAL A 85 -30.91 -13.71 -3.79
C VAL A 85 -30.26 -15.07 -3.59
N ARG A 86 -28.97 -15.19 -3.92
CA ARG A 86 -28.15 -16.35 -3.53
C ARG A 86 -27.14 -15.89 -2.48
N ARG A 87 -27.18 -16.49 -1.33
CA ARG A 87 -26.19 -16.30 -0.28
C ARG A 87 -25.01 -17.21 -0.55
N HIS A 88 -23.83 -16.59 -0.56
CA HIS A 88 -22.55 -17.29 -0.59
C HIS A 88 -21.90 -17.16 0.79
N ASP A 89 -21.48 -18.27 1.36
CA ASP A 89 -20.71 -18.33 2.59
C ASP A 89 -19.54 -19.28 2.34
N GLU A 90 -18.34 -18.73 2.29
CA GLU A 90 -17.13 -19.47 1.94
C GLU A 90 -16.09 -19.32 3.05
N ARG A 91 -15.45 -20.41 3.43
CA ARG A 91 -14.32 -20.43 4.34
C ARG A 91 -13.03 -20.60 3.54
N VAL A 92 -12.11 -19.69 3.75
CA VAL A 92 -10.79 -19.73 3.14
C VAL A 92 -9.76 -20.02 4.23
N TYR A 93 -8.85 -20.92 3.93
CA TYR A 93 -7.68 -21.19 4.74
C TYR A 93 -6.47 -20.77 3.95
N LEU A 94 -5.61 -19.97 4.57
CA LEU A 94 -4.35 -19.53 4.02
C LEU A 94 -3.24 -20.37 4.64
N ALA A 95 -2.39 -20.92 3.81
CA ALA A 95 -1.17 -21.60 4.22
C ALA A 95 -0.16 -21.38 3.10
N THR A 96 0.73 -20.40 3.29
CA THR A 96 1.71 -20.03 2.27
C THR A 96 3.11 -19.98 2.85
N ARG A 97 4.09 -20.29 2.00
CA ARG A 97 5.51 -20.14 2.27
C ARG A 97 6.10 -19.25 1.19
N ARG A 98 6.94 -18.30 1.60
CA ARG A 98 7.59 -17.37 0.68
C ARG A 98 9.07 -17.29 1.00
N LEU A 99 9.89 -17.54 -0.01
CA LEU A 99 11.32 -17.24 0.01
C LEU A 99 11.58 -16.03 -0.87
N ARG A 100 12.31 -15.06 -0.37
CA ARG A 100 12.83 -13.94 -1.15
C ARG A 100 14.34 -13.83 -0.96
N LEU A 101 15.03 -13.54 -2.06
CA LEU A 101 16.44 -13.23 -2.09
C LEU A 101 16.62 -11.86 -2.73
N PHE A 102 17.47 -11.04 -2.14
CA PHE A 102 17.73 -9.67 -2.55
C PHE A 102 19.23 -9.50 -2.88
N PRO A 103 19.70 -9.92 -4.07
CA PRO A 103 21.04 -9.60 -4.53
C PRO A 103 21.10 -8.14 -4.99
N PHE A 104 21.97 -7.35 -4.36
CA PHE A 104 22.25 -5.97 -4.70
C PHE A 104 23.69 -5.83 -5.19
N VAL A 105 23.87 -5.24 -6.38
CA VAL A 105 25.19 -4.94 -6.92
C VAL A 105 25.43 -3.45 -6.77
N HIS A 106 26.37 -3.07 -5.94
CA HIS A 106 26.77 -1.69 -5.72
C HIS A 106 27.91 -1.34 -6.70
N PHE A 107 27.66 -0.44 -7.64
CA PHE A 107 28.65 0.02 -8.62
C PHE A 107 29.57 1.10 -8.04
N ASP A 108 29.02 1.93 -7.18
CA ASP A 108 29.67 2.97 -6.41
C ASP A 108 28.84 3.30 -5.15
N GLU A 109 29.22 4.32 -4.39
CA GLU A 109 28.54 4.76 -3.16
C GLU A 109 27.10 5.27 -3.40
N ARG A 110 26.72 5.56 -4.62
CA ARG A 110 25.45 6.22 -4.99
C ARG A 110 24.58 5.37 -5.89
N THR A 111 25.18 4.41 -6.59
CA THR A 111 24.50 3.68 -7.66
C THR A 111 24.51 2.19 -7.38
N SER A 112 23.32 1.59 -7.38
CA SER A 112 23.17 0.13 -7.22
C SER A 112 22.16 -0.44 -8.20
N LEU A 113 22.36 -1.71 -8.58
CA LEU A 113 21.36 -2.56 -9.20
C LEU A 113 20.73 -3.40 -8.11
N ARG A 114 19.42 -3.25 -7.93
CA ARG A 114 18.63 -3.95 -6.90
C ARG A 114 17.75 -5.00 -7.53
N THR A 115 17.80 -6.20 -7.00
CA THR A 115 17.09 -7.36 -7.54
C THR A 115 16.31 -8.05 -6.43
N GLN A 116 15.17 -8.63 -6.76
CA GLN A 116 14.44 -9.54 -5.88
C GLN A 116 14.06 -10.79 -6.66
N LEU A 117 14.48 -11.93 -6.15
CA LEU A 117 14.01 -13.25 -6.58
C LEU A 117 13.01 -13.76 -5.55
N GLU A 118 11.90 -14.32 -5.99
CA GLU A 118 10.82 -14.74 -5.09
C GLU A 118 10.27 -16.12 -5.50
N ASP A 119 10.11 -17.01 -4.52
CA ASP A 119 9.36 -18.25 -4.63
C ASP A 119 8.20 -18.22 -3.61
N LEU A 120 6.97 -18.21 -4.09
CA LEU A 120 5.76 -18.23 -3.28
C LEU A 120 5.02 -19.54 -3.49
N ARG A 121 4.78 -20.27 -2.41
CA ARG A 121 4.07 -21.55 -2.41
C ARG A 121 2.79 -21.47 -1.61
N ASN A 122 1.72 -21.97 -2.20
CA ASN A 122 0.46 -22.18 -1.51
C ASN A 122 0.34 -23.68 -1.19
N ASP A 123 0.26 -24.03 0.08
CA ASP A 123 0.21 -25.43 0.53
C ASP A 123 -1.08 -26.16 0.10
N LYS A 124 -2.10 -25.42 -0.36
CA LYS A 124 -3.34 -26.01 -0.90
C LYS A 124 -3.27 -26.34 -2.39
N GLU A 125 -2.31 -25.79 -3.08
CA GLU A 125 -2.09 -26.02 -4.51
C GLU A 125 -0.64 -26.48 -4.74
N PRO A 126 -0.26 -27.65 -4.16
CA PRO A 126 1.13 -28.11 -4.21
C PRO A 126 1.63 -28.37 -5.63
N ASP A 127 0.71 -28.63 -6.58
CA ASP A 127 1.02 -28.88 -7.99
C ASP A 127 1.01 -27.62 -8.85
N ALA A 128 0.65 -26.44 -8.29
CA ALA A 128 0.83 -25.19 -8.99
C ALA A 128 2.32 -25.01 -9.30
N ASN A 129 2.65 -24.70 -10.56
CA ASN A 129 4.03 -24.52 -11.01
C ASN A 129 4.75 -23.47 -10.14
N HIS A 130 5.55 -23.97 -9.21
CA HIS A 130 6.37 -23.15 -8.31
C HIS A 130 7.65 -22.80 -9.06
N HIS A 131 7.81 -21.52 -9.38
CA HIS A 131 9.00 -21.05 -10.03
C HIS A 131 9.57 -19.88 -9.26
N LEU A 132 10.87 -19.94 -9.02
CA LEU A 132 11.61 -18.77 -8.62
C LEU A 132 11.48 -17.74 -9.74
N TYR A 133 10.87 -16.59 -9.45
CA TYR A 133 10.69 -15.55 -10.45
C TYR A 133 11.36 -14.24 -10.05
N LEU A 134 11.70 -13.45 -11.06
CA LEU A 134 12.27 -12.13 -10.88
C LEU A 134 11.16 -11.15 -10.46
N GLY A 135 11.11 -10.87 -9.18
CA GLY A 135 10.12 -9.97 -8.59
C GLY A 135 10.42 -8.50 -8.85
N ARG A 136 11.70 -8.09 -8.66
CA ARG A 136 12.16 -6.71 -8.87
C ARG A 136 13.49 -6.73 -9.62
N LEU A 137 13.71 -5.70 -10.43
CA LEU A 137 14.98 -5.41 -11.08
C LEU A 137 15.00 -3.93 -11.46
N TYR A 138 15.78 -3.14 -10.76
CA TYR A 138 15.87 -1.71 -10.99
C TYR A 138 17.24 -1.15 -10.63
N VAL A 139 17.61 -0.06 -11.27
CA VAL A 139 18.77 0.75 -10.90
C VAL A 139 18.30 1.82 -9.96
N GLN A 140 19.01 1.99 -8.83
CA GLN A 140 18.85 3.10 -7.90
C GLN A 140 20.11 3.97 -7.94
N HIS A 141 19.89 5.27 -8.05
CA HIS A 141 20.93 6.28 -7.86
C HIS A 141 20.46 7.27 -6.81
N GLU A 142 21.26 7.48 -5.77
CA GLU A 142 20.95 8.41 -4.68
C GLU A 142 22.13 9.32 -4.43
N GLN A 143 21.89 10.64 -4.53
CA GLN A 143 22.89 11.66 -4.27
C GLN A 143 22.24 12.84 -3.56
N ASP A 144 22.68 13.12 -2.32
CA ASP A 144 22.20 14.22 -1.49
C ASP A 144 20.67 14.27 -1.38
N ARG A 145 20.03 15.13 -2.17
CA ARG A 145 18.59 15.36 -2.19
C ARG A 145 17.89 14.73 -3.39
N LEU A 146 18.63 14.00 -4.21
CA LEU A 146 18.11 13.37 -5.41
C LEU A 146 18.14 11.86 -5.26
N LYS A 147 16.98 11.18 -5.43
CA LYS A 147 16.91 9.73 -5.59
C LYS A 147 16.18 9.42 -6.88
N VAL A 148 16.78 8.55 -7.69
CA VAL A 148 16.23 8.07 -8.96
C VAL A 148 16.16 6.55 -8.92
N GLU A 149 15.02 6.00 -9.29
CA GLU A 149 14.82 4.55 -9.43
C GLU A 149 14.20 4.27 -10.79
N ALA A 150 14.80 3.36 -11.56
CA ALA A 150 14.35 3.03 -12.90
C ALA A 150 14.34 1.52 -13.12
N GLY A 151 13.20 0.96 -13.52
CA GLY A 151 12.99 -0.47 -13.74
C GLY A 151 11.76 -1.00 -13.04
N ARG A 152 11.84 -2.23 -12.52
CA ARG A 152 10.77 -2.86 -11.74
C ARG A 152 11.07 -2.77 -10.25
N PHE A 153 10.31 -1.97 -9.53
CA PHE A 153 10.43 -1.78 -8.08
C PHE A 153 9.08 -1.86 -7.37
N ASN A 154 9.09 -1.93 -6.05
CA ASN A 154 7.86 -1.82 -5.26
C ASN A 154 7.40 -0.37 -5.20
N TYR A 155 6.14 -0.12 -5.51
CA TYR A 155 5.52 1.17 -5.32
C TYR A 155 4.52 1.06 -4.18
N TYR A 156 4.96 1.53 -3.04
CA TYR A 156 4.21 1.60 -1.80
C TYR A 156 3.93 3.06 -1.51
N LEU A 157 2.69 3.42 -1.32
CA LEU A 157 2.27 4.79 -1.10
C LEU A 157 1.30 4.84 0.06
N LEU A 158 1.63 5.69 1.04
CA LEU A 158 0.75 6.05 2.16
C LEU A 158 0.17 4.82 2.87
N ASP A 159 1.05 3.99 3.43
CA ASP A 159 0.73 2.71 4.10
C ASP A 159 0.05 1.66 3.22
N GLY A 160 0.21 1.76 1.90
CA GLY A 160 -0.37 0.81 0.96
C GLY A 160 -1.88 0.90 0.78
N ASN A 161 -2.54 1.90 1.39
CA ASN A 161 -4.00 2.05 1.32
C ASN A 161 -4.51 2.27 -0.12
N VAL A 162 -3.69 2.89 -0.96
CA VAL A 162 -4.03 3.16 -2.37
C VAL A 162 -3.29 2.21 -3.30
N ILE A 163 -1.98 2.07 -3.12
CA ILE A 163 -1.14 1.20 -3.92
C ILE A 163 -0.03 0.58 -3.08
N ASP A 164 0.06 -0.74 -3.14
CA ASP A 164 1.20 -1.55 -2.69
C ASP A 164 1.44 -2.61 -3.75
N LYS A 165 2.25 -2.29 -4.75
CA LYS A 165 2.44 -3.16 -5.92
C LYS A 165 3.80 -2.96 -6.56
N LYS A 166 4.33 -4.04 -7.13
CA LYS A 166 5.44 -3.94 -8.07
C LYS A 166 4.99 -3.19 -9.32
N VAL A 167 5.80 -2.23 -9.77
CA VAL A 167 5.56 -1.39 -10.94
C VAL A 167 6.78 -1.39 -11.85
N ASP A 168 6.59 -1.20 -13.15
CA ASP A 168 7.65 -0.91 -14.11
C ASP A 168 7.63 0.58 -14.41
N GLY A 169 8.69 1.32 -14.12
CA GLY A 169 8.67 2.77 -14.31
C GLY A 169 9.92 3.51 -13.87
N LEU A 170 9.74 4.80 -13.71
CA LEU A 170 10.70 5.75 -13.18
C LEU A 170 10.12 6.43 -11.95
N ARG A 171 10.89 6.49 -10.86
CA ARG A 171 10.59 7.28 -9.67
C ARG A 171 11.72 8.27 -9.45
N LEU A 172 11.37 9.52 -9.21
CA LEU A 172 12.27 10.63 -8.94
C LEU A 172 11.84 11.29 -7.64
N ARG A 173 12.71 11.33 -6.64
CA ARG A 173 12.52 12.10 -5.41
C ARG A 173 13.51 13.26 -5.35
N LEU A 174 12.99 14.45 -5.06
CA LEU A 174 13.74 15.68 -4.82
C LEU A 174 13.50 16.16 -3.39
N GLY A 175 14.56 16.46 -2.66
CA GLY A 175 14.48 16.88 -1.27
C GLY A 175 14.32 15.74 -0.28
N GLN A 176 14.31 16.08 0.99
CA GLN A 176 14.06 15.20 2.12
C GLN A 176 12.83 15.69 2.88
N ARG A 177 12.11 14.78 3.55
CA ARG A 177 10.90 15.11 4.32
C ARG A 177 11.14 16.23 5.35
N ASN A 178 12.32 16.24 5.96
CA ASN A 178 12.72 17.21 6.99
C ASN A 178 13.25 18.53 6.42
N ASP A 179 13.33 18.68 5.11
CA ASP A 179 13.70 19.95 4.50
C ASP A 179 12.60 21.00 4.72
N ASN A 180 12.95 22.29 4.66
CA ASN A 180 11.99 23.39 4.82
C ASN A 180 10.80 23.30 3.85
N LEU A 181 11.03 22.78 2.65
CA LEU A 181 10.00 22.58 1.62
C LEU A 181 9.52 21.13 1.55
N GLY A 182 10.06 20.25 2.41
CA GLY A 182 9.80 18.81 2.32
C GLY A 182 10.43 18.17 1.09
N SER A 183 9.93 16.99 0.72
CA SER A 183 10.34 16.29 -0.49
C SER A 183 9.20 16.21 -1.50
N LEU A 184 9.56 16.15 -2.78
CA LEU A 184 8.65 15.94 -3.89
C LEU A 184 9.05 14.66 -4.61
N THR A 185 8.12 13.70 -4.70
CA THR A 185 8.33 12.44 -5.42
C THR A 185 7.40 12.39 -6.62
N PHE A 186 7.99 12.20 -7.79
CA PHE A 186 7.28 11.93 -9.04
C PHE A 186 7.47 10.47 -9.44
N PHE A 187 6.41 9.83 -9.87
CA PHE A 187 6.43 8.50 -10.48
C PHE A 187 5.73 8.52 -11.82
N ALA A 188 6.26 7.78 -12.80
CA ALA A 188 5.59 7.48 -14.05
C ALA A 188 5.90 6.03 -14.46
N GLY A 189 4.87 5.27 -14.82
CA GLY A 189 5.08 3.86 -15.15
C GLY A 189 3.78 3.09 -15.35
N ARG A 190 3.88 1.78 -15.11
CA ARG A 190 2.76 0.85 -15.23
C ARG A 190 2.76 -0.16 -14.08
N THR A 191 1.60 -0.59 -13.65
CA THR A 191 1.46 -1.70 -12.69
C THR A 191 1.86 -3.02 -13.35
N THR A 192 2.43 -3.93 -12.56
CA THR A 192 2.73 -5.30 -13.00
C THR A 192 1.58 -6.23 -12.64
N GLY A 193 1.42 -7.32 -13.38
CA GLY A 193 0.43 -8.36 -13.11
C GLY A 193 0.56 -9.49 -14.13
N ALA A 194 0.06 -10.68 -13.78
CA ALA A 194 0.06 -11.84 -14.67
C ALA A 194 -0.90 -11.66 -15.87
N ASP A 195 -1.91 -10.80 -15.73
CA ASP A 195 -2.91 -10.56 -16.75
C ASP A 195 -2.81 -9.12 -17.27
N ASP A 196 -2.46 -8.98 -18.56
CA ASP A 196 -2.36 -7.69 -19.26
C ASP A 196 -3.66 -6.87 -19.19
N ARG A 197 -4.79 -7.56 -19.05
CA ARG A 197 -6.13 -6.93 -19.00
C ARG A 197 -6.36 -6.04 -17.78
N HIS A 198 -5.58 -6.22 -16.73
CA HIS A 198 -5.70 -5.44 -15.50
C HIS A 198 -4.55 -4.45 -15.29
N ARG A 199 -3.60 -4.39 -16.23
CA ARG A 199 -2.49 -3.45 -16.14
C ARG A 199 -2.98 -2.03 -16.40
N GLN A 200 -2.50 -1.13 -15.56
CA GLN A 200 -2.72 0.30 -15.68
C GLN A 200 -1.39 1.01 -15.89
N ARG A 201 -1.39 2.08 -16.64
CA ARG A 201 -0.27 3.01 -16.78
C ARG A 201 -0.69 4.37 -16.23
N GLY A 202 0.24 5.08 -15.67
CA GLY A 202 -0.08 6.38 -15.13
C GLY A 202 1.12 7.05 -14.49
N TRP A 203 0.80 8.08 -13.73
CA TRP A 203 1.76 8.86 -13.00
C TRP A 203 1.19 9.25 -11.63
N SER A 204 2.09 9.65 -10.73
CA SER A 204 1.72 10.23 -9.45
C SER A 204 2.69 11.30 -9.02
N LEU A 205 2.21 12.18 -8.17
CA LEU A 205 2.99 13.20 -7.49
C LEU A 205 2.71 13.08 -5.99
N LEU A 206 3.77 13.00 -5.19
CA LEU A 206 3.71 12.96 -3.73
C LEU A 206 4.56 14.08 -3.16
N HIS A 207 3.98 14.89 -2.30
CA HIS A 207 4.69 15.83 -1.45
C HIS A 207 4.69 15.32 -0.01
N SER A 208 5.88 15.24 0.61
CA SER A 208 6.05 14.78 1.99
C SER A 208 6.79 15.86 2.80
N SER A 209 6.26 16.21 3.96
CA SER A 209 6.84 17.20 4.85
C SER A 209 6.69 16.81 6.31
N GLN A 210 7.55 17.39 7.17
CA GLN A 210 7.52 17.18 8.61
C GLN A 210 7.69 18.52 9.35
N TYR A 211 6.83 18.76 10.31
CA TYR A 211 6.84 19.94 11.17
C TYR A 211 6.79 19.49 12.64
N GLY A 212 7.96 19.31 13.24
CA GLY A 212 8.05 18.75 14.58
C GLY A 212 7.48 17.33 14.61
N ARG A 213 6.43 17.12 15.42
CA ARG A 213 5.74 15.82 15.56
C ARG A 213 4.67 15.54 14.50
N LEU A 214 4.41 16.50 13.62
CA LEU A 214 3.43 16.35 12.55
C LEU A 214 4.13 16.01 11.25
N LYS A 215 3.78 14.87 10.64
CA LYS A 215 4.14 14.49 9.29
C LYS A 215 2.92 14.65 8.38
N SER A 216 3.14 15.17 7.18
CA SER A 216 2.08 15.41 6.20
C SER A 216 2.53 14.90 4.84
N ASP A 217 1.70 14.06 4.23
CA ASP A 217 1.88 13.52 2.89
C ASP A 217 0.65 13.88 2.05
N ALA A 218 0.86 14.47 0.89
CA ALA A 218 -0.20 14.77 -0.05
C ALA A 218 0.13 14.15 -1.41
N ALA A 219 -0.73 13.27 -1.91
CA ALA A 219 -0.53 12.56 -3.15
C ALA A 219 -1.67 12.80 -4.15
N TYR A 220 -1.30 12.80 -5.42
CA TYR A 220 -2.24 12.75 -6.54
C TYR A 220 -1.77 11.70 -7.54
N LEU A 221 -2.69 10.83 -7.97
CA LEU A 221 -2.45 9.74 -8.90
C LEU A 221 -3.43 9.83 -10.07
N ASP A 222 -2.94 9.54 -11.28
CA ASP A 222 -3.77 9.42 -12.49
C ASP A 222 -3.34 8.18 -13.27
N PHE A 223 -4.21 7.16 -13.29
CA PHE A 223 -3.93 5.86 -13.88
C PHE A 223 -5.02 5.46 -14.85
N HIS A 224 -4.60 4.89 -15.99
CA HIS A 224 -5.46 4.44 -17.07
C HIS A 224 -5.14 3.02 -17.46
N ARG A 225 -6.15 2.25 -17.81
CA ARG A 225 -5.98 0.91 -18.35
C ARG A 225 -5.18 0.93 -19.64
N ILE A 226 -4.28 -0.05 -19.82
CA ILE A 226 -3.45 -0.15 -21.02
C ILE A 226 -4.24 -0.73 -22.19
N GLN A 227 -5.14 -1.67 -21.93
CA GLN A 227 -5.99 -2.29 -22.97
C GLN A 227 -7.46 -2.10 -22.62
N SER A 228 -8.24 -1.59 -23.56
CA SER A 228 -9.69 -1.59 -23.44
C SER A 228 -10.20 -3.03 -23.50
N LEU A 229 -11.01 -3.40 -22.53
CA LEU A 229 -11.71 -4.68 -22.58
C LEU A 229 -13.00 -4.51 -23.40
N PRO A 230 -13.40 -5.51 -24.21
CA PRO A 230 -14.72 -5.52 -24.77
C PRO A 230 -15.76 -5.48 -23.65
N PRO A 231 -16.90 -4.80 -23.82
CA PRO A 231 -17.96 -4.79 -22.82
C PRO A 231 -18.30 -6.23 -22.45
N SER A 232 -17.99 -6.61 -21.24
CA SER A 232 -18.33 -7.94 -20.75
C SER A 232 -19.75 -7.88 -20.19
N GLY A 233 -20.64 -8.74 -20.68
CA GLY A 233 -21.97 -8.89 -20.08
C GLY A 233 -21.89 -9.20 -18.58
N PRO A 234 -23.03 -9.15 -17.86
CA PRO A 234 -23.11 -9.34 -16.43
C PRO A 234 -22.47 -10.67 -16.02
N ARG A 235 -21.48 -10.63 -15.13
CA ARG A 235 -20.78 -11.82 -14.63
C ARG A 235 -21.01 -11.95 -13.14
N PHE A 236 -21.23 -13.19 -12.70
CA PHE A 236 -21.55 -13.54 -11.34
C PHE A 236 -20.32 -13.51 -10.42
N VAL A 237 -20.53 -13.29 -9.12
CA VAL A 237 -19.56 -13.55 -8.05
C VAL A 237 -19.04 -14.97 -8.20
N GLY A 238 -17.71 -15.16 -8.24
CA GLY A 238 -17.09 -16.47 -8.47
C GLY A 238 -16.66 -16.75 -9.92
N GLN A 239 -17.20 -16.05 -10.92
CA GLN A 239 -16.64 -16.04 -12.27
C GLN A 239 -15.70 -14.86 -12.45
N SER A 240 -14.74 -14.79 -11.55
CA SER A 240 -13.74 -13.75 -11.51
C SER A 240 -12.90 -13.77 -12.77
N ARG A 241 -12.58 -12.67 -13.26
CA ARG A 241 -11.31 -12.30 -13.90
C ARG A 241 -11.42 -11.33 -15.05
N ALA A 242 -12.61 -10.99 -15.53
CA ALA A 242 -12.70 -9.92 -16.53
C ALA A 242 -13.68 -8.87 -16.05
N GLY A 243 -13.25 -7.64 -15.99
CA GLY A 243 -14.11 -6.50 -15.70
C GLY A 243 -14.31 -6.22 -14.21
N THR A 244 -13.29 -6.40 -13.38
CA THR A 244 -13.34 -6.10 -11.94
C THR A 244 -12.56 -4.83 -11.57
N GLY A 245 -12.38 -3.91 -12.49
CA GLY A 245 -11.58 -2.74 -12.26
C GLY A 245 -12.14 -1.48 -12.91
N PHE A 246 -11.25 -0.56 -13.15
CA PHE A 246 -11.53 0.74 -13.70
C PHE A 246 -10.79 0.95 -15.02
N ASP A 247 -11.41 1.65 -15.97
CA ASP A 247 -10.76 2.10 -17.19
C ASP A 247 -9.77 3.21 -16.89
N TRP A 248 -10.14 4.08 -15.96
CA TRP A 248 -9.25 5.08 -15.40
C TRP A 248 -9.62 5.37 -13.94
N GLN A 249 -8.63 5.80 -13.18
CA GLN A 249 -8.77 6.23 -11.78
C GLN A 249 -7.89 7.45 -11.55
N ARG A 250 -8.43 8.43 -10.83
CA ARG A 250 -7.71 9.56 -10.28
C ARG A 250 -7.93 9.56 -8.78
N ILE A 251 -6.87 9.71 -8.03
CA ILE A 251 -6.94 9.62 -6.57
C ILE A 251 -6.17 10.78 -5.99
N ALA A 252 -6.83 11.56 -5.14
CA ALA A 252 -6.22 12.53 -4.29
C ALA A 252 -6.24 11.99 -2.86
N GLU A 253 -5.08 11.99 -2.22
CA GLU A 253 -4.91 11.52 -0.85
C GLU A 253 -4.13 12.53 -0.04
N TRP A 254 -4.55 12.75 1.20
CA TRP A 254 -3.82 13.56 2.15
C TRP A 254 -3.74 12.84 3.48
N ARG A 255 -2.53 12.48 3.85
CA ARG A 255 -2.21 11.80 5.09
C ARG A 255 -1.61 12.76 6.09
N LEU A 256 -2.12 12.70 7.30
CA LEU A 256 -1.59 13.38 8.47
C LEU A 256 -1.22 12.33 9.52
N MET A 257 0.01 12.42 10.03
CA MET A 257 0.50 11.58 11.12
C MET A 257 0.99 12.48 12.25
N TYR A 258 0.56 12.20 13.46
CA TYR A 258 0.97 12.96 14.63
C TYR A 258 1.50 12.04 15.73
N GLU A 259 2.72 12.29 16.16
CA GLU A 259 3.35 11.58 17.28
C GLU A 259 2.81 12.13 18.60
N LEU A 260 1.79 11.47 19.13
CA LEU A 260 1.16 11.81 20.43
C LEU A 260 2.18 11.68 21.58
N THR A 261 2.93 10.58 21.56
CA THR A 261 4.07 10.28 22.45
C THR A 261 5.13 9.56 21.66
N PRO A 262 6.36 9.34 22.19
CA PRO A 262 7.40 8.52 21.49
C PRO A 262 6.98 7.10 21.15
N LYS A 263 5.87 6.60 21.72
CA LYS A 263 5.34 5.25 21.47
C LYS A 263 3.97 5.26 20.79
N PHE A 264 3.29 6.39 20.71
CA PHE A 264 1.96 6.48 20.12
C PHE A 264 1.92 7.44 18.94
N THR A 265 1.49 6.94 17.80
CA THR A 265 1.25 7.73 16.59
C THR A 265 -0.21 7.59 16.19
N ALA A 266 -0.87 8.70 15.90
CA ALA A 266 -2.19 8.74 15.26
C ALA A 266 -2.03 9.15 13.80
N SER A 267 -2.73 8.51 12.90
CA SER A 267 -2.78 8.91 11.50
C SER A 267 -4.21 9.00 10.97
N LEU A 268 -4.38 9.88 9.99
CA LEU A 268 -5.64 10.08 9.26
C LEU A 268 -5.31 10.31 7.79
N ASP A 269 -5.76 9.40 6.94
CA ASP A 269 -5.69 9.51 5.49
C ASP A 269 -7.05 9.96 4.98
N LEU A 270 -7.10 11.06 4.26
CA LEU A 270 -8.31 11.57 3.61
C LEU A 270 -8.22 11.25 2.12
N LEU A 271 -9.22 10.55 1.59
CA LEU A 271 -9.25 10.02 0.24
C LEU A 271 -10.36 10.71 -0.57
N HIS A 272 -10.05 11.10 -1.78
CA HIS A 272 -11.03 11.47 -2.77
C HIS A 272 -10.66 10.86 -4.12
N ALA A 273 -11.59 10.11 -4.72
CA ALA A 273 -11.31 9.33 -5.91
C ALA A 273 -12.37 9.52 -6.97
N TRP A 274 -11.92 9.53 -8.22
CA TRP A 274 -12.74 9.52 -9.42
C TRP A 274 -12.33 8.30 -10.24
N GLY A 275 -13.29 7.67 -10.88
CA GLY A 275 -13.01 6.53 -11.74
C GLY A 275 -14.13 6.23 -12.69
N ARG A 276 -13.82 5.46 -13.74
CA ARG A 276 -14.80 4.90 -14.66
C ARG A 276 -14.74 3.39 -14.59
N HIS A 277 -15.86 2.77 -14.21
CA HIS A 277 -15.96 1.32 -14.16
C HIS A 277 -15.85 0.71 -15.55
N ASP A 278 -15.04 -0.34 -15.67
CA ASP A 278 -14.80 -1.06 -16.92
C ASP A 278 -15.98 -1.90 -17.39
N ALA A 279 -16.81 -2.39 -16.47
CA ALA A 279 -17.92 -3.28 -16.79
C ALA A 279 -19.14 -2.53 -17.31
N ASP A 280 -19.47 -1.43 -16.67
CA ASP A 280 -20.73 -0.74 -16.84
C ASP A 280 -20.53 0.62 -17.51
N GLY A 281 -19.26 1.07 -17.61
CA GLY A 281 -18.86 2.33 -18.23
C GLY A 281 -19.40 3.57 -17.50
N TYR A 282 -19.89 3.45 -16.26
CA TYR A 282 -20.34 4.60 -15.50
C TYR A 282 -19.20 5.24 -14.70
N ASP A 283 -19.27 6.53 -14.57
CA ASP A 283 -18.33 7.30 -13.78
C ASP A 283 -18.75 7.29 -12.29
N THR A 284 -17.77 7.20 -11.42
CA THR A 284 -17.96 7.29 -9.98
C THR A 284 -17.07 8.37 -9.38
N THR A 285 -17.56 9.02 -8.35
CA THR A 285 -16.81 9.99 -7.56
C THR A 285 -17.18 9.80 -6.11
N ASP A 286 -16.21 9.56 -5.27
CA ASP A 286 -16.47 9.28 -3.86
C ASP A 286 -15.29 9.71 -2.96
N SER A 287 -15.56 9.84 -1.66
CA SER A 287 -14.59 10.21 -0.65
C SER A 287 -14.64 9.23 0.50
N GLY A 288 -13.50 9.05 1.13
CA GLY A 288 -13.37 8.20 2.30
C GLY A 288 -12.19 8.59 3.16
N PHE A 289 -11.88 7.75 4.11
CA PHE A 289 -10.75 7.95 5.00
C PHE A 289 -10.23 6.64 5.57
N VAL A 290 -8.97 6.67 6.03
CA VAL A 290 -8.40 5.63 6.88
C VAL A 290 -7.87 6.32 8.15
N ALA A 291 -8.32 5.86 9.31
CA ALA A 291 -7.82 6.35 10.59
C ALA A 291 -7.07 5.24 11.31
N ALA A 292 -5.88 5.54 11.84
CA ALA A 292 -5.08 4.55 12.53
C ALA A 292 -4.48 5.07 13.82
N LEU A 293 -4.27 4.14 14.76
CA LEU A 293 -3.45 4.32 15.94
C LEU A 293 -2.37 3.24 15.92
N THR A 294 -1.12 3.67 16.05
CA THR A 294 0.05 2.78 16.14
C THR A 294 0.68 2.94 17.51
N TYR A 295 1.06 1.82 18.13
CA TYR A 295 1.74 1.77 19.40
C TYR A 295 3.01 0.92 19.32
N GLY A 296 4.10 1.45 19.86
CA GLY A 296 5.38 0.80 19.84
C GLY A 296 6.24 1.25 18.66
N HIS A 297 7.32 0.56 18.47
CA HIS A 297 8.24 0.72 17.36
C HIS A 297 8.94 -0.62 17.15
N LEU A 298 8.94 -1.09 15.91
CA LEU A 298 9.62 -2.33 15.55
C LEU A 298 11.09 -2.04 15.26
N ASP A 299 11.99 -2.65 16.06
CA ASP A 299 13.42 -2.66 15.83
C ASP A 299 13.87 -4.11 15.62
N GLU A 300 14.20 -4.47 14.38
CA GLU A 300 14.56 -5.84 13.99
C GLU A 300 15.78 -6.39 14.69
N GLN A 301 16.66 -5.51 15.18
CA GLN A 301 17.88 -5.89 15.90
C GLN A 301 17.62 -6.03 17.41
N GLN A 302 16.47 -5.56 17.90
CA GLN A 302 16.15 -5.58 19.32
C GLN A 302 15.15 -6.68 19.64
N LYS A 303 15.61 -7.76 20.28
CA LYS A 303 14.72 -8.78 20.85
C LYS A 303 13.66 -8.16 21.75
N GLY A 304 12.40 -8.54 21.52
CA GLY A 304 11.27 -8.09 22.32
C GLY A 304 10.70 -6.74 21.88
N SER A 305 11.26 -6.09 20.85
CA SER A 305 10.64 -4.93 20.25
C SER A 305 9.34 -5.33 19.55
N TYR A 306 8.38 -4.42 19.54
CA TYR A 306 7.06 -4.67 18.96
C TYR A 306 6.42 -3.40 18.46
N GLU A 307 5.55 -3.58 17.47
CA GLU A 307 4.64 -2.56 16.98
C GLU A 307 3.24 -3.15 16.84
N ALA A 308 2.25 -2.40 17.27
CA ALA A 308 0.86 -2.79 17.12
C ALA A 308 0.06 -1.64 16.52
N TRP A 309 -0.84 -1.93 15.59
CA TRP A 309 -1.74 -0.93 15.06
C TRP A 309 -3.18 -1.43 15.00
N ILE A 310 -4.11 -0.48 15.09
CA ILE A 310 -5.52 -0.65 14.79
C ILE A 310 -5.91 0.40 13.77
N ARG A 311 -6.66 0.00 12.73
CA ARG A 311 -7.13 0.87 11.65
C ARG A 311 -8.61 0.73 11.42
N TYR A 312 -9.26 1.84 11.14
CA TYR A 312 -10.60 1.86 10.60
C TYR A 312 -10.55 2.40 9.17
N TYR A 313 -11.18 1.67 8.28
CA TYR A 313 -11.25 1.97 6.86
C TYR A 313 -12.66 2.42 6.50
N ASP A 314 -12.77 3.47 5.72
CA ASP A 314 -13.93 3.88 4.95
C ASP A 314 -13.43 4.28 3.57
N GLN A 315 -13.17 3.25 2.75
CA GLN A 315 -12.39 3.38 1.53
C GLN A 315 -13.23 3.13 0.29
N PRO A 316 -13.45 4.16 -0.55
CA PRO A 316 -14.26 4.03 -1.76
C PRO A 316 -13.56 3.18 -2.81
N SER A 317 -14.32 2.53 -3.67
CA SER A 317 -13.82 1.60 -4.69
C SER A 317 -12.78 2.22 -5.61
N ALA A 318 -13.01 3.46 -6.08
CA ALA A 318 -12.10 4.13 -7.02
C ALA A 318 -10.77 4.55 -6.38
N SER A 319 -10.65 4.55 -5.04
CA SER A 319 -9.39 4.86 -4.34
C SER A 319 -8.44 3.67 -4.23
N ILE A 320 -8.88 2.48 -4.63
CA ILE A 320 -8.07 1.26 -4.58
C ILE A 320 -7.47 1.02 -5.96
N LEU A 321 -6.23 1.40 -6.16
CA LEU A 321 -5.55 1.15 -7.44
C LEU A 321 -5.03 -0.30 -7.50
N TYR A 322 -4.25 -0.68 -6.52
CA TYR A 322 -3.77 -2.04 -6.33
C TYR A 322 -3.36 -2.22 -4.87
N HIS A 323 -4.25 -2.78 -4.10
CA HIS A 323 -4.03 -2.96 -2.68
C HIS A 323 -3.69 -4.42 -2.41
N THR A 324 -2.58 -4.65 -1.75
CA THR A 324 -2.22 -5.93 -1.18
C THR A 324 -2.18 -5.82 0.33
N MET A 325 -3.29 -5.42 0.94
CA MET A 325 -3.45 -5.76 2.35
C MET A 325 -3.29 -7.28 2.46
N ASP A 326 -2.64 -7.75 3.48
CA ASP A 326 -2.51 -9.17 3.76
C ASP A 326 -3.90 -9.85 3.94
N GLY A 327 -4.97 -9.06 4.18
CA GLY A 327 -6.35 -9.45 3.90
C GLY A 327 -6.63 -9.44 2.39
N ASP A 328 -7.31 -10.44 1.86
CA ASP A 328 -7.65 -10.50 0.44
C ASP A 328 -8.71 -9.47 0.06
N THR A 329 -8.30 -8.21 -0.10
CA THR A 329 -9.17 -7.12 -0.53
C THR A 329 -9.52 -7.14 -2.02
N THR A 330 -9.10 -8.17 -2.74
CA THR A 330 -9.35 -8.32 -4.19
C THR A 330 -10.82 -8.24 -4.53
N PHE A 331 -11.69 -8.74 -3.65
CA PHE A 331 -13.13 -8.71 -3.82
C PHE A 331 -13.75 -7.32 -3.67
N PHE A 332 -13.10 -6.41 -2.94
CA PHE A 332 -13.64 -5.08 -2.66
C PHE A 332 -13.35 -4.02 -3.72
N ARG A 333 -12.56 -4.31 -4.73
CA ARG A 333 -12.13 -3.33 -5.74
C ARG A 333 -13.27 -2.57 -6.42
N ARG A 334 -14.43 -3.20 -6.57
CA ARG A 334 -15.61 -2.55 -7.19
C ARG A 334 -16.52 -1.87 -6.19
N MET A 335 -16.48 -2.29 -4.96
CA MET A 335 -17.45 -1.90 -3.95
C MET A 335 -16.84 -0.94 -2.94
N GLY A 336 -15.51 -0.83 -2.92
CA GLY A 336 -14.83 -0.27 -1.77
C GLY A 336 -15.08 -1.11 -0.51
N PHE A 337 -14.52 -0.70 0.60
CA PHE A 337 -14.73 -1.39 1.87
C PHE A 337 -14.73 -0.43 3.05
N CYS A 338 -15.40 -0.83 4.12
CA CYS A 338 -15.28 -0.20 5.42
C CYS A 338 -15.20 -1.26 6.52
N GLY A 339 -14.51 -0.92 7.60
CA GLY A 339 -14.35 -1.84 8.72
C GLY A 339 -13.02 -1.68 9.44
N TRP A 340 -12.64 -2.68 10.19
CA TRP A 340 -11.49 -2.65 11.07
C TRP A 340 -10.41 -3.63 10.65
N GLY A 341 -9.17 -3.21 10.81
CA GLY A 341 -7.97 -4.05 10.78
C GLY A 341 -7.15 -3.84 12.04
N ALA A 342 -6.42 -4.85 12.46
CA ALA A 342 -5.47 -4.77 13.54
C ALA A 342 -4.29 -5.72 13.27
N ARG A 343 -3.10 -5.33 13.73
CA ARG A 343 -1.89 -6.13 13.59
C ARG A 343 -0.97 -5.91 14.79
N LEU A 344 -0.23 -6.94 15.16
CA LEU A 344 0.88 -6.91 16.09
C LEU A 344 2.07 -7.58 15.42
N ASP A 345 3.19 -6.89 15.35
CA ASP A 345 4.49 -7.40 14.98
C ASP A 345 5.38 -7.48 16.22
N TYR A 346 6.17 -8.53 16.34
CA TYR A 346 7.03 -8.80 17.48
C TYR A 346 8.36 -9.44 17.07
N ILE A 347 9.48 -8.90 17.52
CA ILE A 347 10.81 -9.48 17.28
C ILE A 347 11.10 -10.54 18.34
N VAL A 348 11.03 -11.80 17.95
CA VAL A 348 11.32 -12.95 18.80
C VAL A 348 12.81 -12.98 19.19
N GLN A 349 13.65 -12.73 18.19
CA GLN A 349 15.10 -12.50 18.31
C GLN A 349 15.57 -11.79 17.03
N PRO A 350 16.75 -11.17 17.03
CA PRO A 350 17.34 -10.63 15.80
C PRO A 350 17.29 -11.66 14.67
N GLY A 351 16.80 -11.25 13.51
CA GLY A 351 16.60 -12.13 12.36
C GLY A 351 15.34 -13.01 12.42
N LEU A 352 14.47 -12.90 13.43
CA LEU A 352 13.22 -13.67 13.52
C LEU A 352 12.08 -12.82 14.06
N SER A 353 11.06 -12.58 13.25
CA SER A 353 9.84 -11.88 13.65
C SER A 353 8.61 -12.78 13.60
N TRP A 354 7.66 -12.46 14.45
CA TRP A 354 6.32 -13.03 14.47
C TRP A 354 5.30 -11.93 14.33
N ALA A 355 4.25 -12.17 13.54
CA ALA A 355 3.15 -11.24 13.40
C ALA A 355 1.81 -11.95 13.48
N ILE A 356 0.80 -11.23 13.98
CA ILE A 356 -0.60 -11.62 13.90
C ILE A 356 -1.40 -10.42 13.39
N GLU A 357 -2.34 -10.68 12.48
CA GLU A 357 -3.21 -9.66 11.92
C GLU A 357 -4.63 -10.17 11.76
N GLY A 358 -5.58 -9.26 11.74
CA GLY A 358 -6.96 -9.60 11.50
C GLY A 358 -7.75 -8.45 10.91
N PHE A 359 -8.72 -8.77 10.07
CA PHE A 359 -9.60 -7.81 9.41
C PHE A 359 -11.06 -8.24 9.55
N SER A 360 -11.93 -7.26 9.74
CA SER A 360 -13.38 -7.42 9.67
C SER A 360 -13.93 -6.30 8.81
N LEU A 361 -14.22 -6.62 7.55
CA LEU A 361 -14.55 -5.67 6.50
C LEU A 361 -15.94 -5.96 5.93
N LYS A 362 -16.59 -4.93 5.42
CA LYS A 362 -17.80 -5.01 4.61
C LYS A 362 -17.66 -4.08 3.41
N ASN A 363 -18.45 -4.28 2.37
CA ASN A 363 -18.48 -3.40 1.22
C ASN A 363 -18.90 -1.97 1.62
N HIS A 364 -18.27 -0.98 0.99
CA HIS A 364 -18.60 0.44 1.16
C HIS A 364 -19.92 0.77 0.46
N HIS A 365 -20.13 0.25 -0.74
CA HIS A 365 -21.38 0.35 -1.50
C HIS A 365 -21.82 -1.00 -2.04
N ASP A 366 -23.15 -1.20 -2.09
CA ASP A 366 -23.73 -2.30 -2.84
C ASP A 366 -23.60 -2.05 -4.35
N THR A 367 -23.40 -3.12 -5.10
CA THR A 367 -23.48 -3.09 -6.56
C THR A 367 -24.82 -3.67 -7.02
N ALA A 368 -25.15 -3.52 -8.31
CA ALA A 368 -26.34 -4.14 -8.88
C ALA A 368 -26.38 -5.68 -8.72
N TRP A 369 -25.21 -6.31 -8.53
CA TRP A 369 -25.03 -7.76 -8.54
C TRP A 369 -24.59 -8.36 -7.22
N THR A 370 -24.04 -7.55 -6.29
CA THR A 370 -23.50 -7.99 -5.02
C THR A 370 -23.95 -7.05 -3.92
N ARG A 371 -24.56 -7.61 -2.89
CA ARG A 371 -25.00 -6.89 -1.69
C ARG A 371 -24.44 -7.55 -0.45
N ASP A 372 -24.31 -6.75 0.60
CA ASP A 372 -23.93 -7.22 1.94
C ASP A 372 -22.70 -8.14 1.95
N PHE A 373 -21.67 -7.74 1.16
CA PHE A 373 -20.41 -8.45 1.14
C PHE A 373 -19.67 -8.18 2.44
N ARG A 374 -19.25 -9.24 3.12
CA ARG A 374 -18.50 -9.18 4.38
C ARG A 374 -17.34 -10.15 4.33
N GLU A 375 -16.24 -9.73 4.91
CA GLU A 375 -15.05 -10.53 5.08
C GLU A 375 -14.55 -10.44 6.51
N THR A 376 -14.17 -11.57 7.08
CA THR A 376 -13.40 -11.65 8.32
C THR A 376 -12.22 -12.56 8.07
N VAL A 377 -11.01 -12.05 8.29
CA VAL A 377 -9.75 -12.78 8.09
C VAL A 377 -8.91 -12.63 9.35
N ILE A 378 -8.25 -13.68 9.76
CA ILE A 378 -7.19 -13.68 10.75
C ILE A 378 -6.02 -14.49 10.24
N GLY A 379 -4.83 -13.94 10.37
CA GLY A 379 -3.58 -14.58 9.94
C GLY A 379 -2.48 -14.42 10.97
N THR A 380 -1.52 -15.31 10.92
CA THR A 380 -0.28 -15.21 11.68
C THR A 380 0.88 -15.61 10.80
N SER A 381 2.01 -14.96 10.96
CA SER A 381 3.21 -15.26 10.19
C SER A 381 4.45 -15.31 11.05
N LEU A 382 5.40 -16.12 10.63
CA LEU A 382 6.75 -16.19 11.17
C LEU A 382 7.72 -15.90 10.02
N THR A 383 8.60 -14.91 10.20
CA THR A 383 9.57 -14.53 9.17
C THR A 383 10.98 -14.61 9.73
N ALA A 384 11.84 -15.36 9.04
CA ALA A 384 13.28 -15.43 9.31
C ALA A 384 14.02 -14.58 8.26
N TYR A 385 14.91 -13.70 8.71
CA TYR A 385 15.76 -12.83 7.88
C TYR A 385 17.20 -13.31 7.95
N PHE A 386 17.96 -13.21 6.84
CA PHE A 386 19.35 -13.62 6.74
C PHE A 386 20.14 -12.85 5.68
#